data_0aedddd736d55c08e3247e358cf6cf43
#
_entry.id   0aedddd736d55c08e3247e358cf6cf43
#
_cell.length_a   1.000
_cell.length_b   1.000
_cell.length_c   1.000
_cell.angle_alpha   90.00
_cell.angle_beta   90.00
_cell.angle_gamma   90.00
#
_symmetry.space_group_name_H-M   'P 1'
#
loop_
_entity.id
_entity.type
_entity.pdbx_description
1 polymer ?
#
loop_
_entity_poly.entity_id
_entity_poly.type
_entity_poly.pdbx_seq_one_letter_code
_entity_poly.pdbx_strand_id
1 'polypeptide(L)'
;MSTFDNAVSIHPYFKVREGQLEACKSFLTRFNEKVAGEAKCLFYNFTFQGDVMCCREAYQDAEGVQAHLENVGALLGELLKIADLTRIELHGPAPELEKLKPVFAEMNPEYFICECGIGR
;
A
#
# COMPACT_ATOMS: atom_id res chain seq x y z
N MET A 1 -17.82 -5.51 17.63
CA MET A 1 -16.56 -5.56 16.88
C MET A 1 -16.52 -4.47 15.83
N SER A 2 -15.39 -3.82 15.69
CA SER A 2 -15.21 -2.78 14.67
C SER A 2 -14.83 -3.42 13.33
N THR A 3 -15.24 -2.79 12.23
CA THR A 3 -14.78 -3.14 10.89
C THR A 3 -13.24 -3.06 10.79
N PHE A 4 -12.62 -2.28 11.68
CA PHE A 4 -11.17 -2.06 11.66
C PHE A 4 -10.38 -3.00 12.56
N ASP A 5 -11.02 -3.98 13.23
CA ASP A 5 -10.32 -4.87 14.15
C ASP A 5 -9.22 -5.69 13.48
N ASN A 6 -9.40 -6.06 12.22
CA ASN A 6 -8.42 -6.82 11.44
C ASN A 6 -7.73 -5.98 10.37
N ALA A 7 -7.88 -4.67 10.43
CA ALA A 7 -7.35 -3.79 9.40
C ALA A 7 -5.83 -3.85 9.30
N VAL A 8 -5.36 -3.86 8.06
CA VAL A 8 -3.93 -3.78 7.73
C VAL A 8 -3.71 -2.51 6.93
N SER A 9 -2.76 -1.70 7.34
CA SER A 9 -2.35 -0.55 6.54
C SER A 9 -0.97 -0.79 5.94
N ILE A 10 -0.79 -0.31 4.72
CA ILE A 10 0.48 -0.40 4.00
C ILE A 10 0.99 1.02 3.77
N HIS A 11 2.26 1.20 4.00
CA HIS A 11 2.93 2.51 3.89
C HIS A 11 4.18 2.36 3.03
N PRO A 12 4.03 2.36 1.69
CA PRO A 12 5.18 2.34 0.78
C PRO A 12 5.69 3.76 0.55
N TYR A 13 7.02 3.89 0.49
CA TYR A 13 7.70 5.14 0.22
C TYR A 13 8.48 4.97 -1.08
N PHE A 14 8.28 5.89 -2.01
CA PHE A 14 8.92 5.87 -3.32
C PHE A 14 9.77 7.12 -3.52
N LYS A 15 10.97 6.95 -4.00
CA LYS A 15 11.79 8.05 -4.48
C LYS A 15 11.60 8.14 -5.99
N VAL A 16 10.99 9.22 -6.46
CA VAL A 16 10.75 9.42 -7.89
C VAL A 16 12.07 9.80 -8.55
N ARG A 17 12.41 9.16 -9.66
CA ARG A 17 13.66 9.43 -10.37
C ARG A 17 13.65 10.81 -10.98
N GLU A 18 14.83 11.40 -11.10
CA GLU A 18 14.99 12.74 -11.62
C GLU A 18 14.28 12.92 -12.97
N GLY A 19 13.51 14.00 -13.10
CA GLY A 19 12.78 14.30 -14.31
C GLY A 19 11.49 13.51 -14.50
N GLN A 20 11.13 12.62 -13.56
CA GLN A 20 9.99 11.72 -13.72
C GLN A 20 8.79 12.08 -12.86
N LEU A 21 8.81 13.22 -12.17
CA LEU A 21 7.73 13.56 -11.23
C LEU A 21 6.37 13.67 -11.91
N GLU A 22 6.29 14.35 -13.06
CA GLU A 22 5.01 14.47 -13.77
C GLU A 22 4.55 13.14 -14.32
N ALA A 23 5.46 12.33 -14.86
CA ALA A 23 5.13 10.98 -15.31
C ALA A 23 4.60 10.12 -14.16
N CYS A 24 5.24 10.24 -12.98
CA CYS A 24 4.78 9.54 -11.77
C CYS A 24 3.36 9.95 -11.42
N LYS A 25 3.08 11.26 -11.40
CA LYS A 25 1.75 11.77 -11.08
C LYS A 25 0.69 11.28 -12.06
N SER A 26 1.05 11.02 -13.31
CA SER A 26 0.10 10.52 -14.30
C SER A 26 -0.37 9.08 -13.98
N PHE A 27 0.38 8.32 -13.18
CA PHE A 27 -0.05 7.00 -12.73
C PHE A 27 -1.19 7.05 -11.70
N LEU A 28 -1.32 8.16 -10.97
CA LEU A 28 -2.19 8.20 -9.79
C LEU A 28 -3.66 7.98 -10.12
N THR A 29 -4.14 8.57 -11.21
CA THR A 29 -5.52 8.37 -11.67
C THR A 29 -5.77 6.92 -12.01
N ARG A 30 -4.81 6.27 -12.66
CA ARG A 30 -4.93 4.86 -13.08
C ARG A 30 -4.99 3.94 -11.85
N PHE A 31 -4.17 4.19 -10.83
CA PHE A 31 -4.25 3.46 -9.58
C PHE A 31 -5.60 3.65 -8.90
N ASN A 32 -6.05 4.90 -8.80
CA ASN A 32 -7.33 5.20 -8.16
C ASN A 32 -8.51 4.53 -8.87
N GLU A 33 -8.50 4.49 -10.19
CA GLU A 33 -9.55 3.81 -10.97
C GLU A 33 -9.60 2.32 -10.64
N LYS A 34 -8.44 1.67 -10.54
CA LYS A 34 -8.38 0.26 -10.18
C LYS A 34 -8.86 0.01 -8.76
N VAL A 35 -8.39 0.81 -7.83
CA VAL A 35 -8.68 0.62 -6.39
C VAL A 35 -10.13 0.93 -6.06
N ALA A 36 -10.78 1.82 -6.81
CA ALA A 36 -12.20 2.15 -6.61
C ALA A 36 -13.12 0.92 -6.67
N GLY A 37 -12.71 -0.13 -7.38
CA GLY A 37 -13.47 -1.38 -7.45
C GLY A 37 -13.16 -2.39 -6.35
N GLU A 38 -12.24 -2.09 -5.44
CA GLU A 38 -11.85 -3.04 -4.39
C GLU A 38 -12.78 -2.95 -3.19
N ALA A 39 -13.50 -4.03 -2.91
CA ALA A 39 -14.51 -4.06 -1.85
C ALA A 39 -13.92 -3.89 -0.44
N LYS A 40 -12.68 -4.31 -0.24
CA LYS A 40 -12.06 -4.31 1.10
C LYS A 40 -11.09 -3.16 1.35
N CYS A 41 -10.93 -2.25 0.40
CA CYS A 41 -10.09 -1.09 0.61
C CYS A 41 -10.84 -0.07 1.48
N LEU A 42 -10.20 0.35 2.57
CA LEU A 42 -10.79 1.32 3.50
C LEU A 42 -10.48 2.76 3.08
N PHE A 43 -9.25 3.01 2.67
CA PHE A 43 -8.86 4.28 2.08
C PHE A 43 -7.57 4.08 1.26
N TYR A 44 -7.33 5.00 0.33
CA TYR A 44 -6.21 4.92 -0.59
C TYR A 44 -5.89 6.31 -1.10
N ASN A 45 -4.75 6.85 -0.72
CA ASN A 45 -4.37 8.18 -1.21
C ASN A 45 -2.85 8.33 -1.29
N PHE A 46 -2.43 9.21 -2.19
CA PHE A 46 -1.02 9.50 -2.43
C PHE A 46 -0.66 10.85 -1.82
N THR A 47 0.49 10.90 -1.17
CA THR A 47 1.02 12.13 -0.60
C THR A 47 2.45 12.33 -1.09
N PHE A 48 2.87 13.59 -1.21
CA PHE A 48 4.18 13.95 -1.73
C PHE A 48 4.90 14.91 -0.80
N GLN A 49 6.19 14.69 -0.66
CA GLN A 49 7.11 15.70 -0.14
C GLN A 49 8.26 15.79 -1.16
N GLY A 50 8.23 16.83 -2.01
CA GLY A 50 9.18 16.94 -3.12
C GLY A 50 9.05 15.76 -4.07
N ASP A 51 10.15 15.03 -4.26
CA ASP A 51 10.19 13.85 -5.11
C ASP A 51 9.99 12.53 -4.36
N VAL A 52 9.58 12.60 -3.09
CA VAL A 52 9.23 11.43 -2.30
C VAL A 52 7.71 11.28 -2.29
N MET A 53 7.22 10.13 -2.73
CA MET A 53 5.81 9.80 -2.73
C MET A 53 5.54 8.72 -1.69
N CYS A 54 4.50 8.92 -0.90
CA CYS A 54 4.01 7.90 0.02
C CYS A 54 2.56 7.60 -0.31
N CYS A 55 2.20 6.32 -0.31
CA CYS A 55 0.81 5.95 -0.39
C CYS A 55 0.30 5.64 1.02
N ARG A 56 -0.83 6.24 1.38
CA ARG A 56 -1.52 5.91 2.62
C ARG A 56 -2.70 5.03 2.25
N GLU A 57 -2.67 3.78 2.70
CA GLU A 57 -3.68 2.81 2.27
C GLU A 57 -3.97 1.82 3.38
N ALA A 58 -5.22 1.38 3.45
CA ALA A 58 -5.64 0.41 4.45
C ALA A 58 -6.73 -0.49 3.89
N TYR A 59 -6.77 -1.71 4.42
CA TYR A 59 -7.66 -2.77 3.98
C TYR A 59 -8.29 -3.44 5.19
N GLN A 60 -9.46 -4.04 5.00
CA GLN A 60 -10.20 -4.66 6.09
C GLN A 60 -9.45 -5.83 6.73
N ASP A 61 -8.61 -6.53 5.96
CA ASP A 61 -7.87 -7.71 6.40
C ASP A 61 -6.75 -8.05 5.40
N ALA A 62 -6.00 -9.12 5.68
CA ALA A 62 -4.94 -9.59 4.79
C ALA A 62 -5.45 -9.97 3.40
N GLU A 63 -6.63 -10.54 3.30
CA GLU A 63 -7.22 -10.94 2.03
C GLU A 63 -7.49 -9.70 1.15
N GLY A 64 -7.88 -8.60 1.78
CA GLY A 64 -8.04 -7.31 1.08
C GLY A 64 -6.72 -6.81 0.51
N VAL A 65 -5.64 -6.96 1.25
CA VAL A 65 -4.29 -6.59 0.79
C VAL A 65 -3.89 -7.47 -0.40
N GLN A 66 -4.11 -8.77 -0.31
CA GLN A 66 -3.77 -9.69 -1.41
C GLN A 66 -4.54 -9.36 -2.68
N ALA A 67 -5.85 -9.09 -2.55
CA ALA A 67 -6.68 -8.70 -3.68
C ALA A 67 -6.17 -7.40 -4.32
N HIS A 68 -5.74 -6.43 -3.48
CA HIS A 68 -5.16 -5.19 -3.95
C HIS A 68 -3.91 -5.43 -4.80
N LEU A 69 -2.97 -6.24 -4.28
CA LEU A 69 -1.72 -6.51 -4.99
C LEU A 69 -1.96 -7.19 -6.34
N GLU A 70 -2.91 -8.12 -6.41
CA GLU A 70 -3.29 -8.75 -7.67
C GLU A 70 -3.86 -7.73 -8.64
N ASN A 71 -4.68 -6.81 -8.13
CA ASN A 71 -5.34 -5.79 -8.93
C ASN A 71 -4.36 -4.77 -9.52
N VAL A 72 -3.37 -4.33 -8.74
CA VAL A 72 -2.46 -3.25 -9.15
C VAL A 72 -1.06 -3.72 -9.53
N GLY A 73 -0.77 -5.01 -9.42
CA GLY A 73 0.59 -5.53 -9.59
C GLY A 73 1.27 -5.12 -10.89
N ALA A 74 0.56 -5.24 -12.03
CA ALA A 74 1.13 -4.86 -13.31
C ALA A 74 1.41 -3.36 -13.40
N LEU A 75 0.50 -2.53 -12.88
CA LEU A 75 0.66 -1.08 -12.89
C LEU A 75 1.79 -0.67 -11.95
N LEU A 76 1.91 -1.32 -10.79
CA LEU A 76 3.02 -1.10 -9.88
C LEU A 76 4.36 -1.41 -10.55
N GLY A 77 4.42 -2.49 -11.31
CA GLY A 77 5.63 -2.84 -12.08
C GLY A 77 6.04 -1.74 -13.05
N GLU A 78 5.07 -1.09 -13.68
CA GLU A 78 5.35 0.06 -14.56
C GLU A 78 5.86 1.25 -13.77
N LEU A 79 5.25 1.55 -12.62
CA LEU A 79 5.68 2.65 -11.77
C LEU A 79 7.14 2.45 -11.31
N LEU A 80 7.52 1.23 -11.00
CA LEU A 80 8.88 0.93 -10.52
C LEU A 80 9.97 1.15 -11.57
N LYS A 81 9.59 1.44 -12.81
CA LYS A 81 10.55 1.84 -13.85
C LYS A 81 10.99 3.31 -13.68
N ILE A 82 10.20 4.12 -12.99
CA ILE A 82 10.46 5.56 -12.84
C ILE A 82 10.53 6.02 -11.38
N ALA A 83 10.33 5.11 -10.43
CA ALA A 83 10.41 5.41 -9.00
C ALA A 83 10.96 4.20 -8.27
N ASP A 84 11.76 4.45 -7.25
CA ASP A 84 12.36 3.38 -6.45
C ASP A 84 11.61 3.22 -5.14
N LEU A 85 11.20 2.00 -4.82
CA LEU A 85 10.59 1.68 -3.53
C LEU A 85 11.73 1.65 -2.50
N THR A 86 11.77 2.66 -1.63
CA THR A 86 12.86 2.82 -0.67
C THR A 86 12.54 2.24 0.70
N ARG A 87 11.24 2.14 1.03
CA ARG A 87 10.78 1.60 2.31
C ARG A 87 9.34 1.16 2.14
N ILE A 88 8.98 0.09 2.84
CA ILE A 88 7.58 -0.33 2.93
C ILE A 88 7.31 -0.86 4.34
N GLU A 89 6.23 -0.38 4.94
CA GLU A 89 5.79 -0.80 6.27
C GLU A 89 4.40 -1.40 6.17
N LEU A 90 4.18 -2.46 6.92
CA LEU A 90 2.84 -3.02 7.12
C LEU A 90 2.51 -2.95 8.60
N HIS A 91 1.33 -2.41 8.91
CA HIS A 91 0.84 -2.28 10.27
C HIS A 91 -0.48 -3.04 10.41
N GLY A 92 -0.63 -3.82 11.47
CA GLY A 92 -1.87 -4.54 11.69
C GLY A 92 -1.74 -5.57 12.80
N PRO A 93 -2.82 -6.34 13.05
CA PRO A 93 -2.76 -7.41 14.05
C PRO A 93 -1.84 -8.54 13.59
N ALA A 94 -1.17 -9.17 14.56
CA ALA A 94 -0.19 -10.22 14.26
C ALA A 94 -0.71 -11.32 13.32
N PRO A 95 -1.94 -11.87 13.53
CA PRO A 95 -2.41 -12.95 12.65
C PRO A 95 -2.56 -12.53 11.19
N GLU A 96 -2.96 -11.27 10.94
CA GLU A 96 -3.10 -10.76 9.58
C GLU A 96 -1.74 -10.52 8.94
N LEU A 97 -0.79 -9.99 9.69
CA LEU A 97 0.57 -9.78 9.18
C LEU A 97 1.27 -11.08 8.86
N GLU A 98 1.04 -12.14 9.66
CA GLU A 98 1.61 -13.45 9.37
C GLU A 98 1.17 -14.00 8.01
N LYS A 99 -0.10 -13.78 7.65
CA LYS A 99 -0.63 -14.20 6.35
C LYS A 99 0.07 -13.49 5.20
N LEU A 100 0.60 -12.29 5.43
CA LEU A 100 1.20 -11.46 4.39
C LEU A 100 2.71 -11.65 4.24
N LYS A 101 3.38 -12.27 5.18
CA LYS A 101 4.83 -12.48 5.09
C LYS A 101 5.27 -13.15 3.80
N PRO A 102 4.66 -14.27 3.36
CA PRO A 102 5.06 -14.87 2.09
C PRO A 102 4.73 -13.98 0.88
N VAL A 103 3.69 -13.18 0.98
CA VAL A 103 3.24 -12.32 -0.12
C VAL A 103 4.23 -11.19 -0.37
N PHE A 104 4.81 -10.60 0.69
CA PHE A 104 5.71 -9.46 0.60
C PHE A 104 7.20 -9.83 0.74
N ALA A 105 7.54 -11.11 0.72
CA ALA A 105 8.90 -11.55 1.01
C ALA A 105 9.97 -10.83 0.17
N GLU A 106 9.69 -10.59 -1.12
CA GLU A 106 10.66 -9.98 -2.04
C GLU A 106 10.79 -8.47 -1.84
N MET A 107 9.83 -7.83 -1.19
CA MET A 107 9.86 -6.40 -0.93
C MET A 107 10.55 -6.04 0.38
N ASN A 108 10.86 -7.05 1.19
CA ASN A 108 11.56 -6.88 2.46
C ASN A 108 10.92 -5.82 3.37
N PRO A 109 9.63 -5.95 3.69
CA PRO A 109 8.91 -4.93 4.46
C PRO A 109 9.26 -4.96 5.95
N GLU A 110 8.97 -3.84 6.61
CA GLU A 110 8.97 -3.76 8.06
C GLU A 110 7.56 -4.04 8.56
N TYR A 111 7.44 -4.86 9.61
CA TYR A 111 6.14 -5.25 10.17
C TYR A 111 5.98 -4.62 11.55
N PHE A 112 4.88 -3.91 11.73
CA PHE A 112 4.53 -3.25 12.98
C PHE A 112 3.24 -3.84 13.51
N ILE A 113 3.32 -4.54 14.64
CA ILE A 113 2.18 -5.24 15.21
C ILE A 113 1.34 -4.27 16.04
N CYS A 114 0.04 -4.19 15.71
CA CYS A 114 -0.89 -3.34 16.44
C CYS A 114 -1.16 -3.95 17.82
N GLU A 115 -0.89 -3.18 18.85
CA GLU A 115 -1.10 -3.61 20.24
C GLU A 115 -2.45 -3.13 20.78
N CYS A 116 -2.84 -1.91 20.46
CA CYS A 116 -4.12 -1.35 20.90
C CYS A 116 -4.51 -0.16 20.02
N GLY A 117 -5.78 0.16 20.04
CA GLY A 117 -6.27 1.30 19.27
C GLY A 117 -7.78 1.31 19.21
N ILE A 118 -8.31 2.25 18.41
CA ILE A 118 -9.74 2.38 18.16
C ILE A 118 -9.95 2.53 16.67
N GLY A 119 -10.93 1.78 16.12
CA GLY A 119 -11.41 1.95 14.76
C GLY A 119 -12.91 2.27 14.79
N ARG A 120 -13.38 3.10 13.86
CA ARG A 120 -14.79 3.51 13.83
C ARG A 120 -15.47 3.18 12.52
#